data_d70433f4f231f2fdf349a69e3939e6ee
#
_entry.id   d70433f4f231f2fdf349a69e3939e6ee
#
_cell.length_a   1.000
_cell.length_b   1.000
_cell.length_c   1.000
_cell.angle_alpha   90.00
_cell.angle_beta   90.00
_cell.angle_gamma   90.00
#
_symmetry.space_group_name_H-M   'P 1'
#
loop_
_entity.id
_entity.type
_entity.pdbx_description
1 polymer ?
#
loop_
_entity_poly.entity_id
_entity_poly.type
_entity_poly.pdbx_seq_one_letter_code
_entity_poly.pdbx_strand_id
1 'polypeptide(L)' 'MKFKKQANVAFFSKYVREDGKYTIESVDRRINGTLKNVFEVTDEAGNVIDTLPRLKDAKAKYADI' A
#
# COMPACT_ATOMS: atom_id res chain seq x y z
N MET A 1 7.45 -4.79 12.06
CA MET A 1 8.18 -3.61 11.55
C MET A 1 7.22 -2.49 11.20
N LYS A 2 7.69 -1.27 11.25
CA LYS A 2 6.87 -0.11 10.92
C LYS A 2 7.00 0.26 9.45
N PHE A 3 5.96 0.88 8.93
CA PHE A 3 5.98 1.48 7.60
C PHE A 3 6.22 2.98 7.76
N LYS A 4 7.10 3.52 6.94
CA LYS A 4 7.38 4.95 6.92
C LYS A 4 6.75 5.59 5.70
N LYS A 5 6.09 6.72 5.91
CA LYS A 5 5.49 7.47 4.82
C LYS A 5 6.58 8.14 3.99
N GLN A 6 6.57 7.87 2.70
CA GLN A 6 7.41 8.57 1.73
C GLN A 6 6.81 9.93 1.41
N ALA A 7 7.60 10.82 0.83
CA ALA A 7 7.12 12.14 0.43
C ALA A 7 5.90 12.02 -0.46
N ASN A 8 4.87 12.81 -0.17
CA ASN A 8 3.65 12.83 -0.96
C ASN A 8 3.91 13.35 -2.36
N VAL A 9 3.40 12.63 -3.34
CA VAL A 9 3.26 13.14 -4.69
C VAL A 9 1.78 13.41 -4.88
N ALA A 10 1.41 14.66 -4.93
CA ALA A 10 0.10 15.25 -5.17
C ALA A 10 -1.14 14.46 -4.67
N PHE A 11 -1.44 13.29 -5.16
CA PHE A 11 -2.66 12.55 -4.82
C PHE A 11 -2.40 11.14 -4.29
N PHE A 12 -1.13 10.81 -4.07
CA PHE A 12 -0.76 9.45 -3.67
C PHE A 12 -0.02 9.47 -2.34
N SER A 13 -0.32 8.47 -1.52
CA SER A 13 0.45 8.20 -0.32
C SER A 13 1.19 6.89 -0.54
N LYS A 14 2.47 6.88 -0.23
CA LYS A 14 3.31 5.71 -0.36
C LYS A 14 3.99 5.45 0.97
N TYR A 15 3.93 4.21 1.43
CA TYR A 15 4.53 3.80 2.68
C TYR A 15 5.47 2.64 2.42
N VAL A 16 6.70 2.72 2.92
CA VAL A 16 7.72 1.68 2.74
C VAL A 16 8.06 1.10 4.10
N ARG A 17 8.06 -0.23 4.21
CA ARG A 17 8.48 -0.91 5.43
C ARG A 17 9.95 -0.61 5.70
N GLU A 18 10.35 -0.58 6.98
CA GLU A 18 11.70 -0.23 7.41
C GLU A 18 12.80 -1.01 6.69
N ASP A 19 12.54 -2.29 6.40
CA ASP A 19 13.51 -3.15 5.71
C ASP A 19 13.42 -3.06 4.18
N GLY A 20 12.47 -2.29 3.65
CA GLY A 20 12.29 -2.09 2.21
C GLY A 20 11.65 -3.24 1.46
N LYS A 21 11.21 -4.29 2.15
CA LYS A 21 10.65 -5.48 1.50
C LYS A 21 9.23 -5.31 0.98
N TYR A 22 8.45 -4.45 1.61
CA TYR A 22 7.06 -4.21 1.21
C TYR A 22 6.78 -2.72 1.11
N THR A 23 5.97 -2.37 0.13
CA THR A 23 5.51 -0.99 -0.09
C THR A 23 4.00 -0.99 -0.20
N ILE A 24 3.35 -0.03 0.46
CA ILE A 24 1.91 0.16 0.38
C ILE A 24 1.66 1.47 -0.33
N GLU A 25 0.85 1.43 -1.40
CA GLU A 25 0.49 2.62 -2.17
C GLU A 25 -1.02 2.82 -2.18
N SER A 26 -1.44 4.07 -2.00
CA SER A 26 -2.83 4.46 -2.17
C SER A 26 -3.11 4.62 -3.65
N VAL A 27 -4.07 3.90 -4.17
CA VAL A 27 -4.47 3.97 -5.57
C VAL A 27 -5.99 4.00 -5.70
N ASP A 28 -6.48 4.56 -6.80
CA ASP A 28 -7.89 4.54 -7.13
C ASP A 28 -8.15 3.42 -8.14
N ARG A 29 -9.10 2.56 -7.81
CA ARG A 29 -9.50 1.43 -8.68
C ARG A 29 -11.00 1.47 -8.92
N ARG A 30 -11.39 1.18 -10.14
CA ARG A 30 -12.80 1.03 -10.48
C ARG A 30 -13.24 -0.41 -10.19
N ILE A 31 -14.15 -0.55 -9.24
CA ILE A 31 -14.67 -1.84 -8.81
C ILE A 31 -16.19 -1.81 -9.02
N ASN A 32 -16.70 -2.69 -9.87
CA ASN A 32 -18.12 -2.75 -10.21
C ASN A 32 -18.68 -1.38 -10.66
N GLY A 33 -17.90 -0.66 -11.47
CA GLY A 33 -18.31 0.66 -11.98
C GLY A 33 -18.14 1.81 -10.99
N THR A 34 -17.70 1.53 -9.77
CA THR A 34 -17.50 2.55 -8.73
C THR A 34 -16.02 2.78 -8.49
N LEU A 35 -15.60 4.04 -8.47
CA LEU A 35 -14.22 4.40 -8.17
C LEU A 35 -14.01 4.30 -6.66
N LYS A 36 -13.04 3.49 -6.24
CA LYS A 36 -12.70 3.30 -4.82
C LYS A 36 -11.21 3.51 -4.61
N ASN A 37 -10.88 4.13 -3.48
CA ASN A 37 -9.50 4.25 -3.03
C ASN A 37 -9.13 2.96 -2.28
N VAL A 38 -8.10 2.28 -2.74
CA VAL A 38 -7.59 1.05 -2.13
C VAL A 38 -6.08 1.16 -1.93
N PHE A 39 -5.53 0.24 -1.14
CA PHE A 39 -4.11 0.21 -0.85
C PHE A 39 -3.50 -1.06 -1.43
N GLU A 40 -2.59 -0.88 -2.38
CA GLU A 40 -1.89 -1.99 -3.01
C GLU A 40 -0.57 -2.23 -2.29
N VAL A 41 -0.28 -3.49 -2.00
CA VAL A 41 0.98 -3.90 -1.41
C VAL A 41 1.85 -4.52 -2.49
N THR A 42 3.06 -4.00 -2.63
CA THR A 42 4.05 -4.53 -3.57
C THR A 42 5.22 -5.13 -2.81
N ASP A 43 5.83 -6.17 -3.38
CA ASP A 43 7.05 -6.76 -2.85
C ASP A 43 8.29 -5.99 -3.32
N GLU A 44 9.46 -6.43 -2.93
CA GLU A 44 10.72 -5.76 -3.30
C GLU A 44 11.04 -5.87 -4.80
N ALA A 45 10.43 -6.80 -5.51
CA ALA A 45 10.56 -6.94 -6.95
C ALA A 45 9.59 -6.02 -7.72
N GLY A 46 8.69 -5.32 -7.02
CA GLY A 46 7.73 -4.42 -7.64
C GLY A 46 6.42 -5.08 -8.05
N ASN A 47 6.18 -6.33 -7.65
CA ASN A 47 4.93 -7.03 -7.97
C ASN A 47 3.86 -6.70 -6.95
N VAL A 48 2.65 -6.40 -7.42
CA VAL A 48 1.50 -6.21 -6.53
C VAL A 48 1.07 -7.58 -6.01
N ILE A 49 1.19 -7.78 -4.71
CA ILE A 49 0.89 -9.06 -4.05
C ILE A 49 -0.42 -9.05 -3.28
N ASP A 50 -0.95 -7.89 -3.01
CA ASP A 50 -2.21 -7.77 -2.25
C ASP A 50 -2.86 -6.41 -2.49
N THR A 51 -4.16 -6.36 -2.26
CA THR A 51 -4.94 -5.12 -2.32
C THR A 51 -5.92 -5.12 -1.15
N LEU A 52 -5.88 -4.06 -0.35
CA LEU A 52 -6.72 -3.94 0.85
C LEU A 52 -7.46 -2.61 0.83
N PRO A 53 -8.67 -2.56 1.41
CA PRO A 53 -9.48 -1.34 1.38
C PRO A 53 -9.00 -0.27 2.37
N ARG A 54 -8.19 -0.64 3.36
CA ARG A 54 -7.76 0.29 4.41
C ARG A 54 -6.27 0.20 4.66
N LEU A 55 -5.64 1.36 4.85
CA LEU A 55 -4.22 1.45 5.18
C LEU A 55 -3.87 0.72 6.47
N LYS A 56 -4.71 0.87 7.50
CA LYS A 56 -4.52 0.20 8.78
C LYS A 56 -4.40 -1.32 8.63
N ASP A 57 -5.28 -1.90 7.81
CA ASP A 57 -5.28 -3.34 7.59
C ASP A 57 -4.05 -3.79 6.81
N ALA A 58 -3.63 -3.01 5.82
CA ALA A 58 -2.43 -3.30 5.05
C ALA A 58 -1.18 -3.27 5.94
N LYS A 59 -1.03 -2.23 6.76
CA LYS A 59 0.08 -2.12 7.70
C LYS A 59 0.10 -3.28 8.69
N ALA A 60 -1.05 -3.64 9.26
CA ALA A 60 -1.15 -4.71 10.24
C ALA A 60 -0.78 -6.06 9.62
N LYS A 61 -1.28 -6.34 8.43
CA LYS A 61 -1.04 -7.62 7.76
C LYS A 61 0.43 -7.82 7.40
N TYR A 62 1.11 -6.77 6.99
CA TYR A 62 2.49 -6.87 6.48
C TYR A 62 3.54 -6.34 7.45
N ALA A 63 3.18 -6.04 8.69
CA ALA A 63 4.14 -5.58 9.69
C ALA A 63 5.09 -6.69 10.16
N ASP A 64 4.59 -7.92 10.21
CA ASP A 64 5.30 -9.04 10.84
C ASP A 64 5.63 -10.20 9.88
N ILE A 65 5.46 -10.01 8.62
CA ILE A 65 5.76 -11.07 7.64
C ILE A 65 7.22 -11.01 7.17
#